data_8743286e575d8bd717ee2fde9cf42040
#
_entry.id   8743286e575d8bd717ee2fde9cf42040
#
_cell.length_a   1.000
_cell.length_b   1.000
_cell.length_c   1.000
_cell.angle_alpha   90.00
_cell.angle_beta   90.00
_cell.angle_gamma   90.00
#
_symmetry.space_group_name_H-M   'P 1'
#
loop_
_entity.id
_entity.type
_entity.pdbx_description
1 polymer ?
#
loop_
_entity_poly.entity_id
_entity_poly.type
_entity_poly.pdbx_seq_one_letter_code
_entity_poly.pdbx_strand_id
1 'polypeptide(L)'
;MEYPIINGEKGIVTATFARKLSLAGERRIAALSAGIASNVVPESAAAELTFQPEGTLPPKVSARGMRLEARGVNAHGSTPELGENAIGRLFLALDGLGLSGDWGEAVHFLAAHIGMETRGESLGIALSDEISGDLTLNLGIATLEDDVLRVTINIRYPVTCKFEEFYPALVAKMAEGGFSEVALSHKNALYMPPESDLIRCLSKVYEEQTGEPARLISIGGGTYAKAMPNIVAFGPIFPGDEAVEHKPNEYIALDKLMKNAEIIAAAMYEMAK
;
A
#
# COMPACT_ATOMS: atom_id res chain seq x y z
N MET A 1 -17.12 2.88 0.85
CA MET A 1 -17.06 4.35 0.58
C MET A 1 -17.93 5.05 1.59
N GLU A 2 -17.39 6.09 2.24
CA GLU A 2 -17.97 6.69 3.44
C GLU A 2 -18.52 8.10 3.16
N TYR A 3 -19.67 8.45 3.77
CA TYR A 3 -20.17 9.82 3.85
C TYR A 3 -19.31 10.65 4.85
N PRO A 4 -19.24 11.99 4.74
CA PRO A 4 -19.96 12.80 3.75
C PRO A 4 -19.35 12.80 2.35
N ILE A 5 -18.11 13.23 2.17
CA ILE A 5 -17.53 13.42 0.83
C ILE A 5 -16.06 12.99 0.88
N ILE A 6 -15.71 12.01 0.07
CA ILE A 6 -14.30 11.68 -0.17
C ILE A 6 -13.82 12.56 -1.33
N ASN A 7 -13.23 13.70 -0.98
CA ASN A 7 -12.71 14.68 -1.94
C ASN A 7 -11.23 14.46 -2.26
N GLY A 8 -10.55 13.59 -1.52
CA GLY A 8 -9.15 13.23 -1.72
C GLY A 8 -8.94 11.71 -1.76
N GLU A 9 -8.23 11.22 -2.75
CA GLU A 9 -7.80 9.83 -2.84
C GLU A 9 -6.32 9.80 -3.22
N LYS A 10 -5.46 9.22 -2.37
CA LYS A 10 -4.01 9.11 -2.63
C LYS A 10 -3.74 8.46 -3.98
N GLY A 11 -2.68 8.90 -4.64
CA GLY A 11 -2.17 8.22 -5.81
C GLY A 11 -1.69 6.81 -5.45
N ILE A 12 -1.77 5.90 -6.41
CA ILE A 12 -1.45 4.48 -6.20
C ILE A 12 -0.39 4.06 -7.19
N VAL A 13 0.73 3.57 -6.68
CA VAL A 13 1.78 2.95 -7.49
C VAL A 13 1.96 1.51 -7.03
N THR A 14 1.99 0.59 -7.97
CA THR A 14 2.45 -0.78 -7.76
C THR A 14 3.59 -1.03 -8.72
N ALA A 15 4.80 -1.16 -8.21
CA ALA A 15 6.02 -1.36 -8.98
C ALA A 15 6.68 -2.68 -8.60
N THR A 16 7.10 -3.44 -9.59
CA THR A 16 7.89 -4.66 -9.39
C THR A 16 9.31 -4.43 -9.90
N PHE A 17 10.26 -4.69 -9.03
CA PHE A 17 11.69 -4.61 -9.33
C PHE A 17 12.30 -6.01 -9.29
N ALA A 18 13.24 -6.27 -10.17
CA ALA A 18 13.91 -7.57 -10.31
C ALA A 18 15.42 -7.42 -10.37
N ARG A 19 16.13 -8.32 -9.71
CA ARG A 19 17.58 -8.49 -9.82
C ARG A 19 17.90 -9.95 -10.10
N LYS A 20 18.65 -10.22 -11.18
CA LYS A 20 19.18 -11.55 -11.44
C LYS A 20 20.42 -11.75 -10.57
N LEU A 21 20.47 -12.89 -9.88
CA LEU A 21 21.53 -13.23 -8.95
C LEU A 21 22.37 -14.38 -9.48
N SER A 22 23.65 -14.41 -9.14
CA SER A 22 24.57 -15.45 -9.53
C SER A 22 24.34 -16.73 -8.69
N LEU A 23 24.51 -17.88 -9.29
CA LEU A 23 24.55 -19.16 -8.56
C LEU A 23 25.87 -19.41 -7.82
N ALA A 24 26.82 -18.47 -7.90
CA ALA A 24 28.09 -18.60 -7.21
C ALA A 24 27.91 -18.45 -5.68
N GLY A 25 28.75 -19.19 -4.93
CA GLY A 25 28.75 -19.19 -3.47
C GLY A 25 27.85 -20.24 -2.85
N GLU A 26 28.19 -20.65 -1.63
CA GLU A 26 27.54 -21.76 -0.92
C GLU A 26 26.31 -21.31 -0.11
N ARG A 27 26.33 -20.07 0.36
CA ARG A 27 25.27 -19.52 1.24
C ARG A 27 24.29 -18.64 0.46
N ARG A 28 23.20 -19.25 0.00
CA ARG A 28 22.23 -18.61 -0.89
C ARG A 28 20.79 -18.90 -0.42
N ILE A 29 19.84 -18.17 -0.99
CA ILE A 29 18.42 -18.49 -0.92
C ILE A 29 18.14 -19.50 -2.06
N ALA A 30 17.58 -20.65 -1.72
CA ALA A 30 17.20 -21.67 -2.70
C ALA A 30 15.78 -21.44 -3.24
N ALA A 31 14.86 -20.95 -2.38
CA ALA A 31 13.50 -20.57 -2.77
C ALA A 31 12.98 -19.46 -1.86
N LEU A 32 12.19 -18.59 -2.43
CA LEU A 32 11.49 -17.52 -1.72
C LEU A 32 10.11 -17.32 -2.35
N SER A 33 9.08 -17.37 -1.53
CA SER A 33 7.72 -17.02 -1.93
C SER A 33 7.03 -16.40 -0.72
N ALA A 34 6.74 -15.11 -0.78
CA ALA A 34 6.16 -14.38 0.33
C ALA A 34 5.22 -13.27 -0.17
N GLY A 35 4.08 -13.12 0.51
CA GLY A 35 3.00 -12.22 0.12
C GLY A 35 2.14 -12.80 -1.01
N ILE A 36 0.86 -12.41 -1.01
CA ILE A 36 -0.15 -12.86 -1.99
C ILE A 36 -0.76 -11.70 -2.78
N ALA A 37 -0.67 -10.49 -2.25
CA ALA A 37 -1.20 -9.28 -2.88
C ALA A 37 -0.35 -8.07 -2.49
N SER A 38 -0.07 -7.19 -3.46
CA SER A 38 0.78 -6.02 -3.24
C SER A 38 0.19 -5.01 -2.25
N ASN A 39 -1.13 -4.92 -2.18
CA ASN A 39 -1.87 -4.00 -1.32
C ASN A 39 -2.22 -4.56 0.06
N VAL A 40 -1.54 -5.61 0.49
CA VAL A 40 -1.69 -6.25 1.80
C VAL A 40 -0.32 -6.32 2.47
N VAL A 41 -0.23 -5.95 3.76
CA VAL A 41 0.96 -6.18 4.58
C VAL A 41 1.06 -7.68 4.88
N PRO A 42 2.13 -8.37 4.45
CA PRO A 42 2.24 -9.81 4.63
C PRO A 42 2.40 -10.20 6.10
N GLU A 43 1.56 -11.12 6.59
CA GLU A 43 1.65 -11.67 7.95
C GLU A 43 2.62 -12.86 8.07
N SER A 44 3.07 -13.41 6.95
CA SER A 44 4.02 -14.51 6.91
C SER A 44 4.94 -14.42 5.70
N ALA A 45 6.20 -14.81 5.87
CA ALA A 45 7.18 -14.93 4.81
C ALA A 45 8.11 -16.11 5.11
N ALA A 46 8.55 -16.82 4.09
CA ALA A 46 9.47 -17.95 4.23
C ALA A 46 10.49 -18.00 3.11
N ALA A 47 11.71 -18.42 3.46
CA ALA A 47 12.78 -18.73 2.51
C ALA A 47 13.38 -20.09 2.81
N GLU A 48 13.70 -20.85 1.76
CA GLU A 48 14.56 -22.03 1.83
C GLU A 48 16.00 -21.59 1.53
N LEU A 49 16.94 -22.00 2.37
CA LEU A 49 18.36 -21.67 2.23
C LEU A 49 19.14 -22.87 1.72
N THR A 50 20.31 -22.66 1.16
CA THR A 50 21.25 -23.73 0.80
C THR A 50 22.09 -24.22 1.98
N PHE A 51 21.91 -23.63 3.16
CA PHE A 51 22.65 -23.90 4.39
C PHE A 51 21.73 -23.82 5.61
N GLN A 52 22.13 -24.42 6.71
CA GLN A 52 21.42 -24.29 7.98
C GLN A 52 21.79 -22.95 8.63
N PRO A 53 20.80 -22.07 8.93
CA PRO A 53 21.08 -20.82 9.63
C PRO A 53 21.58 -21.08 11.06
N GLU A 54 22.61 -20.38 11.46
CA GLU A 54 23.24 -20.47 12.78
C GLU A 54 23.13 -19.13 13.52
N GLY A 55 23.17 -19.18 14.84
CA GLY A 55 23.12 -17.99 15.69
C GLY A 55 21.72 -17.65 16.18
N THR A 56 21.61 -16.48 16.82
CA THR A 56 20.36 -15.98 17.38
C THR A 56 19.54 -15.26 16.31
N LEU A 57 18.34 -15.74 16.04
CA LEU A 57 17.42 -15.09 15.11
C LEU A 57 16.65 -13.94 15.79
N PRO A 58 16.27 -12.91 15.02
CA PRO A 58 15.43 -11.82 15.53
C PRO A 58 14.07 -12.30 16.05
N PRO A 59 13.38 -11.53 16.90
CA PRO A 59 12.03 -11.84 17.34
C PRO A 59 11.07 -12.10 16.16
N LYS A 60 10.15 -13.06 16.33
CA LYS A 60 9.17 -13.49 15.31
C LYS A 60 9.81 -14.12 14.05
N VAL A 61 11.08 -14.51 14.12
CA VAL A 61 11.75 -15.32 13.09
C VAL A 61 12.15 -16.65 13.70
N SER A 62 11.95 -17.74 12.96
CA SER A 62 12.31 -19.10 13.37
C SER A 62 12.93 -19.88 12.22
N ALA A 63 13.75 -20.87 12.54
CA ALA A 63 14.34 -21.76 11.55
C ALA A 63 13.97 -23.21 11.85
N ARG A 64 13.73 -23.99 10.78
CA ARG A 64 13.57 -25.45 10.83
C ARG A 64 14.43 -26.07 9.73
N GLY A 65 15.58 -26.60 10.11
CA GLY A 65 16.59 -27.02 9.14
C GLY A 65 17.05 -25.84 8.30
N MET A 66 16.93 -25.91 7.00
CA MET A 66 17.31 -24.85 6.06
C MET A 66 16.16 -23.85 5.76
N ARG A 67 14.97 -24.05 6.34
CA ARG A 67 13.83 -23.17 6.16
C ARG A 67 13.79 -22.09 7.23
N LEU A 68 13.76 -20.83 6.81
CA LEU A 68 13.59 -19.64 7.63
C LEU A 68 12.17 -19.09 7.47
N GLU A 69 11.50 -18.83 8.56
CA GLU A 69 10.13 -18.29 8.58
C GLU A 69 10.06 -17.01 9.44
N ALA A 70 9.46 -15.98 8.91
CA ALA A 70 9.14 -14.74 9.60
C ALA A 70 7.63 -14.56 9.77
N ARG A 71 7.22 -14.04 10.93
CA ARG A 71 5.82 -13.70 11.23
C ARG A 71 5.66 -12.20 11.36
N GLY A 72 4.53 -11.71 10.90
CA GLY A 72 4.12 -10.32 10.93
C GLY A 72 2.69 -10.15 11.44
N VAL A 73 2.09 -9.01 11.11
CA VAL A 73 0.69 -8.68 11.39
C VAL A 73 0.09 -8.09 10.12
N ASN A 74 -1.01 -8.66 9.66
CA ASN A 74 -1.71 -8.19 8.47
C ASN A 74 -2.29 -6.79 8.67
N ALA A 75 -2.21 -5.98 7.62
CA ALA A 75 -2.90 -4.70 7.51
C ALA A 75 -3.15 -4.37 6.03
N HIS A 76 -3.98 -3.39 5.76
CA HIS A 76 -4.15 -2.89 4.39
C HIS A 76 -2.91 -2.10 3.95
N GLY A 77 -2.49 -2.24 2.68
CA GLY A 77 -1.28 -1.58 2.16
C GLY A 77 -1.33 -0.04 2.13
N SER A 78 -2.48 0.58 2.38
CA SER A 78 -2.59 2.03 2.56
C SER A 78 -2.33 2.51 3.99
N THR A 79 -2.32 1.59 4.94
CA THR A 79 -2.06 1.83 6.37
C THR A 79 -1.07 0.80 6.90
N PRO A 80 0.12 0.69 6.28
CA PRO A 80 1.08 -0.36 6.62
C PRO A 80 1.63 -0.25 8.04
N GLU A 81 1.55 0.92 8.65
CA GLU A 81 1.94 1.21 10.04
C GLU A 81 1.05 0.50 11.08
N LEU A 82 -0.15 0.06 10.69
CA LEU A 82 -1.04 -0.73 11.53
C LEU A 82 -0.70 -2.23 11.51
N GLY A 83 0.23 -2.64 10.65
CA GLY A 83 0.71 -4.00 10.51
C GLY A 83 2.18 -4.16 10.88
N GLU A 84 2.69 -5.37 10.66
CA GLU A 84 4.11 -5.69 10.73
C GLU A 84 4.48 -6.53 9.51
N ASN A 85 5.35 -6.04 8.66
CA ASN A 85 5.68 -6.68 7.39
C ASN A 85 6.61 -7.89 7.59
N ALA A 86 6.10 -9.10 7.34
CA ALA A 86 6.88 -10.33 7.47
C ALA A 86 8.01 -10.44 6.44
N ILE A 87 7.85 -9.87 5.23
CA ILE A 87 8.90 -9.88 4.20
C ILE A 87 10.06 -8.99 4.63
N GLY A 88 9.77 -7.77 5.10
CA GLY A 88 10.81 -6.87 5.62
C GLY A 88 11.58 -7.51 6.78
N ARG A 89 10.85 -8.15 7.72
CA ARG A 89 11.45 -8.90 8.83
C ARG A 89 12.31 -10.06 8.34
N LEU A 90 11.88 -10.77 7.31
CA LEU A 90 12.65 -11.86 6.71
C LEU A 90 13.96 -11.36 6.10
N PHE A 91 13.93 -10.26 5.33
CA PHE A 91 15.15 -9.67 4.77
C PHE A 91 16.12 -9.17 5.85
N LEU A 92 15.62 -8.55 6.93
CA LEU A 92 16.47 -8.18 8.06
C LEU A 92 17.13 -9.40 8.72
N ALA A 93 16.43 -10.51 8.84
CA ALA A 93 17.00 -11.74 9.38
C ALA A 93 18.04 -12.37 8.43
N LEU A 94 17.75 -12.39 7.13
CA LEU A 94 18.64 -12.92 6.11
C LEU A 94 19.95 -12.12 5.99
N ASP A 95 19.89 -10.80 6.17
CA ASP A 95 21.06 -9.91 6.16
C ASP A 95 22.09 -10.29 7.23
N GLY A 96 21.61 -10.71 8.41
CA GLY A 96 22.46 -11.19 9.50
C GLY A 96 23.10 -12.58 9.29
N LEU A 97 22.71 -13.33 8.24
CA LEU A 97 23.17 -14.72 8.05
C LEU A 97 24.41 -14.86 7.16
N GLY A 98 24.96 -13.79 6.61
CA GLY A 98 26.18 -13.82 5.81
C GLY A 98 26.00 -14.56 4.48
N LEU A 99 25.02 -14.17 3.69
CA LEU A 99 24.80 -14.69 2.34
C LEU A 99 25.99 -14.36 1.42
N SER A 100 26.26 -15.21 0.44
CA SER A 100 27.44 -15.06 -0.44
C SER A 100 27.18 -14.08 -1.59
N GLY A 101 28.21 -13.26 -1.89
CA GLY A 101 28.29 -12.43 -3.10
C GLY A 101 27.07 -11.52 -3.28
N ASP A 102 26.54 -11.48 -4.49
CA ASP A 102 25.42 -10.62 -4.88
C ASP A 102 24.08 -10.97 -4.19
N TRP A 103 23.95 -12.17 -3.60
CA TRP A 103 22.85 -12.52 -2.69
C TRP A 103 22.90 -11.69 -1.41
N GLY A 104 24.10 -11.58 -0.80
CA GLY A 104 24.29 -10.73 0.38
C GLY A 104 24.04 -9.27 0.07
N GLU A 105 24.54 -8.76 -1.05
CA GLU A 105 24.34 -7.38 -1.49
C GLU A 105 22.85 -7.05 -1.71
N ALA A 106 22.12 -7.92 -2.43
CA ALA A 106 20.70 -7.72 -2.70
C ALA A 106 19.86 -7.71 -1.43
N VAL A 107 20.11 -8.67 -0.54
CA VAL A 107 19.39 -8.78 0.75
C VAL A 107 19.74 -7.61 1.65
N HIS A 108 21.02 -7.24 1.75
CA HIS A 108 21.45 -6.07 2.53
C HIS A 108 20.78 -4.78 2.05
N PHE A 109 20.74 -4.58 0.74
CA PHE A 109 20.07 -3.42 0.15
C PHE A 109 18.59 -3.37 0.54
N LEU A 110 17.86 -4.48 0.40
CA LEU A 110 16.42 -4.54 0.75
C LEU A 110 16.19 -4.37 2.25
N ALA A 111 17.04 -4.95 3.09
CA ALA A 111 16.98 -4.80 4.54
C ALA A 111 17.25 -3.36 4.99
N ALA A 112 18.26 -2.71 4.41
CA ALA A 112 18.68 -1.36 4.77
C ALA A 112 17.77 -0.26 4.26
N HIS A 113 17.15 -0.43 3.07
CA HIS A 113 16.40 0.63 2.42
C HIS A 113 14.87 0.41 2.41
N ILE A 114 14.41 -0.81 2.73
CA ILE A 114 12.99 -1.09 2.88
C ILE A 114 12.71 -1.63 4.28
N GLY A 115 13.29 -2.79 4.62
CA GLY A 115 13.18 -3.37 5.96
C GLY A 115 11.75 -3.30 6.50
N MET A 116 11.60 -2.62 7.63
CA MET A 116 10.31 -2.36 8.28
C MET A 116 9.78 -0.93 8.05
N GLU A 117 10.42 -0.14 7.18
CA GLU A 117 9.94 1.21 6.86
C GLU A 117 8.60 1.18 6.14
N THR A 118 7.77 2.16 6.46
CA THR A 118 6.42 2.30 5.88
C THR A 118 6.22 3.61 5.11
N ARG A 119 7.26 4.47 5.02
CA ARG A 119 7.18 5.79 4.38
C ARG A 119 8.25 6.02 3.31
N GLY A 120 9.21 5.09 3.17
CA GLY A 120 10.26 5.12 2.16
C GLY A 120 11.34 6.19 2.40
N GLU A 121 11.64 6.50 3.65
CA GLU A 121 12.66 7.47 4.05
C GLU A 121 14.04 7.07 3.50
N SER A 122 14.45 5.82 3.71
CA SER A 122 15.75 5.31 3.23
C SER A 122 15.80 5.09 1.72
N LEU A 123 14.65 5.07 1.04
CA LEU A 123 14.57 5.10 -0.43
C LEU A 123 14.60 6.52 -1.00
N GLY A 124 14.54 7.55 -0.14
CA GLY A 124 14.54 8.96 -0.56
C GLY A 124 13.24 9.42 -1.22
N ILE A 125 12.09 8.78 -0.89
CA ILE A 125 10.80 9.06 -1.51
C ILE A 125 9.73 9.55 -0.53
N ALA A 126 10.11 9.82 0.71
CA ALA A 126 9.19 10.30 1.73
C ALA A 126 8.57 11.66 1.31
N LEU A 127 7.26 11.70 1.26
CA LEU A 127 6.45 12.88 0.94
C LEU A 127 5.29 13.00 1.94
N SER A 128 4.82 14.21 2.17
CA SER A 128 3.66 14.47 3.03
C SER A 128 2.89 15.69 2.55
N ASP A 129 1.57 15.71 2.81
CA ASP A 129 0.75 16.91 2.69
C ASP A 129 -0.21 17.05 3.89
N GLU A 130 -0.75 18.27 4.08
CA GLU A 130 -1.69 18.55 5.18
C GLU A 130 -3.07 17.90 4.98
N ILE A 131 -3.42 17.49 3.77
CA ILE A 131 -4.74 16.99 3.38
C ILE A 131 -4.84 15.49 3.57
N SER A 132 -3.82 14.76 3.13
CA SER A 132 -3.85 13.29 3.11
C SER A 132 -2.73 12.64 3.92
N GLY A 133 -1.83 13.43 4.52
CA GLY A 133 -0.71 12.95 5.33
C GLY A 133 0.43 12.35 4.52
N ASP A 134 1.16 11.42 5.13
CA ASP A 134 2.40 10.88 4.59
C ASP A 134 2.21 9.92 3.41
N LEU A 135 3.21 9.83 2.54
CA LEU A 135 3.37 8.71 1.63
C LEU A 135 3.45 7.41 2.44
N THR A 136 2.78 6.35 1.97
CA THR A 136 2.91 5.02 2.56
C THR A 136 3.51 4.03 1.58
N LEU A 137 4.34 3.12 2.09
CA LEU A 137 5.05 2.09 1.35
C LEU A 137 4.82 0.72 1.99
N ASN A 138 4.40 -0.23 1.19
CA ASN A 138 4.27 -1.64 1.58
C ASN A 138 5.06 -2.53 0.62
N LEU A 139 5.97 -3.33 1.16
CA LEU A 139 6.61 -4.44 0.45
C LEU A 139 5.64 -5.63 0.48
N GLY A 140 4.81 -5.77 -0.56
CA GLY A 140 3.67 -6.68 -0.56
C GLY A 140 4.01 -8.10 -1.03
N ILE A 141 4.96 -8.26 -1.96
CA ILE A 141 5.33 -9.56 -2.53
C ILE A 141 6.85 -9.64 -2.70
N ALA A 142 7.41 -10.81 -2.42
CA ALA A 142 8.78 -11.16 -2.78
C ALA A 142 8.84 -12.61 -3.29
N THR A 143 9.46 -12.82 -4.44
CA THR A 143 9.62 -14.14 -5.06
C THR A 143 11.02 -14.33 -5.59
N LEU A 144 11.43 -15.60 -5.64
CA LEU A 144 12.65 -16.04 -6.31
C LEU A 144 12.30 -17.12 -7.32
N GLU A 145 12.49 -16.83 -8.60
CA GLU A 145 12.26 -17.75 -9.73
C GLU A 145 13.39 -17.61 -10.73
N ASP A 146 13.97 -18.71 -11.17
CA ASP A 146 15.07 -18.76 -12.16
C ASP A 146 16.24 -17.81 -11.80
N ASP A 147 16.63 -17.80 -10.51
CA ASP A 147 17.66 -16.94 -9.93
C ASP A 147 17.37 -15.43 -10.06
N VAL A 148 16.13 -15.08 -10.31
CA VAL A 148 15.66 -13.69 -10.34
C VAL A 148 14.87 -13.40 -9.07
N LEU A 149 15.44 -12.56 -8.22
CA LEU A 149 14.75 -12.01 -7.05
C LEU A 149 13.85 -10.87 -7.50
N ARG A 150 12.54 -11.01 -7.28
CA ARG A 150 11.54 -9.99 -7.56
C ARG A 150 10.93 -9.47 -6.27
N VAL A 151 10.76 -8.18 -6.18
CA VAL A 151 10.05 -7.52 -5.09
C VAL A 151 8.99 -6.59 -5.65
N THR A 152 7.78 -6.64 -5.10
CA THR A 152 6.67 -5.77 -5.50
C THR A 152 6.32 -4.85 -4.35
N ILE A 153 6.39 -3.56 -4.62
CA ILE A 153 6.15 -2.46 -3.68
C ILE A 153 4.83 -1.78 -4.06
N ASN A 154 3.95 -1.57 -3.07
CA ASN A 154 2.76 -0.74 -3.22
C ASN A 154 2.95 0.57 -2.46
N ILE A 155 2.81 1.68 -3.17
CA ILE A 155 2.98 3.03 -2.63
C ILE A 155 1.67 3.79 -2.74
N ARG A 156 1.33 4.55 -1.70
CA ARG A 156 0.25 5.54 -1.71
C ARG A 156 0.86 6.91 -1.46
N TYR A 157 0.82 7.79 -2.46
CA TYR A 157 1.39 9.12 -2.35
C TYR A 157 0.33 10.20 -2.14
N PRO A 158 0.68 11.30 -1.43
CA PRO A 158 -0.26 12.34 -1.04
C PRO A 158 -1.01 12.99 -2.20
N VAL A 159 -2.22 13.50 -1.93
CA VAL A 159 -3.15 13.98 -2.96
C VAL A 159 -2.68 15.24 -3.70
N THR A 160 -1.80 16.04 -3.09
CA THR A 160 -1.23 17.25 -3.70
C THR A 160 0.12 17.02 -4.36
N CYS A 161 0.71 15.81 -4.20
CA CYS A 161 1.98 15.43 -4.79
C CYS A 161 1.80 14.80 -6.17
N LYS A 162 2.85 14.84 -6.98
CA LYS A 162 2.87 14.25 -8.31
C LYS A 162 3.76 13.01 -8.35
N PHE A 163 3.39 12.06 -9.18
CA PHE A 163 4.15 10.84 -9.40
C PHE A 163 5.61 11.14 -9.82
N GLU A 164 5.81 12.12 -10.68
CA GLU A 164 7.11 12.51 -11.22
C GLU A 164 8.06 13.13 -10.17
N GLU A 165 7.55 13.54 -9.01
CA GLU A 165 8.34 14.16 -7.95
C GLU A 165 9.15 13.13 -7.14
N PHE A 166 8.69 11.87 -7.06
CA PHE A 166 9.35 10.86 -6.24
C PHE A 166 9.73 9.58 -6.99
N TYR A 167 8.99 9.22 -8.02
CA TYR A 167 9.16 7.92 -8.67
C TYR A 167 10.53 7.75 -9.37
N PRO A 168 11.08 8.77 -10.05
CA PRO A 168 12.44 8.68 -10.59
C PRO A 168 13.51 8.43 -9.51
N ALA A 169 13.34 9.00 -8.30
CA ALA A 169 14.25 8.76 -7.19
C ALA A 169 14.16 7.30 -6.69
N LEU A 170 12.95 6.73 -6.62
CA LEU A 170 12.76 5.32 -6.31
C LEU A 170 13.48 4.42 -7.31
N VAL A 171 13.28 4.65 -8.62
CA VAL A 171 13.91 3.83 -9.66
C VAL A 171 15.44 3.93 -9.60
N ALA A 172 15.97 5.14 -9.41
CA ALA A 172 17.41 5.36 -9.26
C ALA A 172 17.97 4.65 -8.02
N LYS A 173 17.27 4.73 -6.89
CA LYS A 173 17.68 4.07 -5.64
C LYS A 173 17.64 2.54 -5.77
N MET A 174 16.60 1.98 -6.37
CA MET A 174 16.54 0.54 -6.63
C MET A 174 17.66 0.07 -7.56
N ALA A 175 18.03 0.89 -8.55
CA ALA A 175 19.14 0.60 -9.46
C ALA A 175 20.51 0.57 -8.73
N GLU A 176 20.74 1.38 -7.66
CA GLU A 176 21.92 1.28 -6.81
C GLU A 176 22.05 -0.13 -6.18
N GLY A 177 20.91 -0.74 -5.81
CA GLY A 177 20.84 -2.12 -5.33
C GLY A 177 20.89 -3.18 -6.44
N GLY A 178 21.12 -2.79 -7.70
CA GLY A 178 21.13 -3.70 -8.85
C GLY A 178 19.76 -4.20 -9.29
N PHE A 179 18.69 -3.58 -8.82
CA PHE A 179 17.31 -3.92 -9.22
C PHE A 179 16.86 -3.05 -10.40
N SER A 180 16.22 -3.68 -11.37
CA SER A 180 15.59 -2.99 -12.52
C SER A 180 14.07 -3.11 -12.43
N GLU A 181 13.35 -2.05 -12.81
CA GLU A 181 11.90 -2.09 -12.93
C GLU A 181 11.48 -3.07 -14.03
N VAL A 182 10.53 -3.95 -13.73
CA VAL A 182 9.99 -4.94 -14.68
C VAL A 182 8.48 -4.83 -14.86
N ALA A 183 7.78 -4.18 -13.95
CA ALA A 183 6.36 -3.88 -14.07
C ALA A 183 5.99 -2.64 -13.26
N LEU A 184 5.10 -1.83 -13.84
CA LEU A 184 4.56 -0.63 -13.22
C LEU A 184 3.06 -0.54 -13.47
N SER A 185 2.29 -0.27 -12.44
CA SER A 185 0.90 0.17 -12.50
C SER A 185 0.77 1.45 -11.69
N HIS A 186 0.20 2.48 -12.30
CA HIS A 186 0.02 3.78 -11.68
C HIS A 186 -1.40 4.29 -11.86
N LYS A 187 -1.95 4.86 -10.79
CA LYS A 187 -3.21 5.62 -10.77
C LYS A 187 -2.95 6.95 -10.09
N ASN A 188 -3.25 8.03 -10.78
CA ASN A 188 -3.08 9.39 -10.24
C ASN A 188 -3.83 9.60 -8.94
N ALA A 189 -3.33 10.49 -8.11
CA ALA A 189 -4.09 11.04 -6.99
C ALA A 189 -5.33 11.78 -7.52
N LEU A 190 -6.38 11.78 -6.72
CA LEU A 190 -7.57 12.59 -6.94
C LEU A 190 -7.67 13.59 -5.80
N TYR A 191 -7.87 14.85 -6.14
CA TYR A 191 -8.18 15.88 -5.17
C TYR A 191 -9.15 16.90 -5.77
N MET A 192 -10.26 17.10 -5.09
CA MET A 192 -11.24 18.13 -5.42
C MET A 192 -11.20 19.23 -4.33
N PRO A 193 -10.85 20.48 -4.69
CA PRO A 193 -10.77 21.57 -3.72
C PRO A 193 -12.11 21.83 -3.02
N PRO A 194 -12.09 22.17 -1.72
CA PRO A 194 -13.30 22.43 -0.94
C PRO A 194 -14.21 23.51 -1.53
N GLU A 195 -13.62 24.50 -2.21
CA GLU A 195 -14.29 25.63 -2.83
C GLU A 195 -14.89 25.34 -4.20
N SER A 196 -14.73 24.12 -4.75
CA SER A 196 -15.34 23.73 -6.02
C SER A 196 -16.88 23.69 -5.91
N ASP A 197 -17.56 23.99 -7.01
CA ASP A 197 -19.03 24.00 -7.04
C ASP A 197 -19.61 22.61 -6.70
N LEU A 198 -18.95 21.55 -7.13
CA LEU A 198 -19.34 20.18 -6.80
C LEU A 198 -19.32 19.94 -5.29
N ILE A 199 -18.21 20.27 -4.62
CA ILE A 199 -18.08 20.07 -3.17
C ILE A 199 -19.09 20.94 -2.41
N ARG A 200 -19.25 22.20 -2.78
CA ARG A 200 -20.24 23.09 -2.16
C ARG A 200 -21.66 22.56 -2.29
N CYS A 201 -22.03 22.08 -3.48
CA CYS A 201 -23.34 21.50 -3.74
C CYS A 201 -23.59 20.25 -2.91
N LEU A 202 -22.66 19.29 -2.93
CA LEU A 202 -22.77 18.03 -2.18
C LEU A 202 -22.78 18.27 -0.67
N SER A 203 -21.97 19.21 -0.16
CA SER A 203 -21.95 19.59 1.26
C SER A 203 -23.31 20.13 1.70
N LYS A 204 -23.85 21.10 0.96
CA LYS A 204 -25.17 21.68 1.22
C LYS A 204 -26.25 20.59 1.26
N VAL A 205 -26.29 19.72 0.26
CA VAL A 205 -27.29 18.65 0.19
C VAL A 205 -27.15 17.69 1.36
N TYR A 206 -25.93 17.27 1.71
CA TYR A 206 -25.70 16.36 2.83
C TYR A 206 -26.20 16.98 4.15
N GLU A 207 -25.85 18.23 4.43
CA GLU A 207 -26.26 18.96 5.63
C GLU A 207 -27.77 19.14 5.71
N GLU A 208 -28.42 19.52 4.61
CA GLU A 208 -29.88 19.65 4.53
C GLU A 208 -30.61 18.31 4.74
N GLN A 209 -30.06 17.23 4.23
CA GLN A 209 -30.69 15.91 4.30
C GLN A 209 -30.43 15.17 5.62
N THR A 210 -29.31 15.42 6.28
CA THR A 210 -28.92 14.68 7.48
C THR A 210 -28.96 15.50 8.77
N GLY A 211 -28.85 16.82 8.67
CA GLY A 211 -28.63 17.72 9.82
C GLY A 211 -27.22 17.67 10.38
N GLU A 212 -26.30 16.91 9.76
CA GLU A 212 -24.91 16.74 10.20
C GLU A 212 -23.96 17.51 9.29
N PRO A 213 -22.82 18.03 9.81
CA PRO A 213 -21.86 18.79 9.00
C PRO A 213 -21.18 17.91 7.97
N ALA A 214 -21.04 18.42 6.75
CA ALA A 214 -20.35 17.74 5.66
C ALA A 214 -18.83 17.86 5.81
N ARG A 215 -18.19 16.88 6.44
CA ARG A 215 -16.73 16.81 6.54
C ARG A 215 -16.14 16.27 5.26
N LEU A 216 -15.02 16.85 4.82
CA LEU A 216 -14.24 16.34 3.70
C LEU A 216 -13.27 15.26 4.19
N ILE A 217 -13.17 14.17 3.44
CA ILE A 217 -12.38 12.99 3.80
C ILE A 217 -11.33 12.75 2.73
N SER A 218 -10.10 12.48 3.15
CA SER A 218 -9.06 11.96 2.28
C SER A 218 -8.73 10.52 2.66
N ILE A 219 -8.65 9.62 1.66
CA ILE A 219 -8.42 8.19 1.86
C ILE A 219 -7.15 7.71 1.14
N GLY A 220 -6.51 6.69 1.72
CA GLY A 220 -5.39 5.98 1.09
C GLY A 220 -5.81 5.00 0.00
N GLY A 221 -7.10 4.68 -0.09
CA GLY A 221 -7.67 3.80 -1.10
C GLY A 221 -7.98 4.50 -2.41
N GLY A 222 -8.61 3.78 -3.33
CA GLY A 222 -9.15 4.32 -4.57
C GLY A 222 -10.56 3.83 -4.80
N THR A 223 -11.42 4.72 -5.28
CA THR A 223 -12.81 4.43 -5.62
C THR A 223 -13.04 4.56 -7.12
N TYR A 224 -14.28 4.42 -7.56
CA TYR A 224 -14.67 4.72 -8.95
C TYR A 224 -14.48 6.19 -9.32
N ALA A 225 -14.31 7.08 -8.35
CA ALA A 225 -14.03 8.49 -8.60
C ALA A 225 -12.72 8.72 -9.40
N LYS A 226 -11.77 7.77 -9.36
CA LYS A 226 -10.57 7.84 -10.21
C LYS A 226 -10.79 7.52 -11.69
N ALA A 227 -12.00 7.08 -12.08
CA ALA A 227 -12.28 6.67 -13.45
C ALA A 227 -12.56 7.85 -14.41
N MET A 228 -12.98 9.00 -13.87
CA MET A 228 -13.35 10.17 -14.66
C MET A 228 -12.91 11.48 -13.98
N PRO A 229 -12.69 12.57 -14.72
CA PRO A 229 -12.42 13.87 -14.15
C PRO A 229 -13.68 14.46 -13.46
N ASN A 230 -13.48 15.38 -12.52
CA ASN A 230 -14.53 16.13 -11.82
C ASN A 230 -15.56 15.26 -11.10
N ILE A 231 -15.11 14.20 -10.45
CA ILE A 231 -15.92 13.27 -9.69
C ILE A 231 -15.33 13.08 -8.29
N VAL A 232 -16.19 12.83 -7.32
CA VAL A 232 -15.81 12.48 -5.95
C VAL A 232 -16.64 11.28 -5.48
N ALA A 233 -16.20 10.57 -4.45
CA ALA A 233 -17.01 9.54 -3.85
C ALA A 233 -17.93 10.17 -2.77
N PHE A 234 -19.21 9.73 -2.78
CA PHE A 234 -20.28 10.28 -1.95
C PHE A 234 -21.17 9.14 -1.45
N GLY A 235 -20.95 8.71 -0.21
CA GLY A 235 -21.65 7.56 0.39
C GLY A 235 -21.16 6.18 -0.12
N PRO A 236 -21.84 5.07 0.24
CA PRO A 236 -23.12 5.00 0.98
C PRO A 236 -23.00 4.77 2.49
N ILE A 237 -21.79 4.60 3.07
CA ILE A 237 -21.61 4.29 4.49
C ILE A 237 -21.73 5.59 5.30
N PHE A 238 -22.61 5.62 6.30
CA PHE A 238 -22.76 6.76 7.17
C PHE A 238 -21.71 6.73 8.31
N PRO A 239 -21.34 7.90 8.86
CA PRO A 239 -20.44 7.95 10.01
C PRO A 239 -20.96 7.11 11.17
N GLY A 240 -20.10 6.23 11.69
CA GLY A 240 -20.45 5.31 12.78
C GLY A 240 -21.07 3.99 12.35
N ASP A 241 -21.41 3.80 11.08
CA ASP A 241 -21.82 2.50 10.56
C ASP A 241 -20.62 1.54 10.43
N GLU A 242 -20.86 0.24 10.56
CA GLU A 242 -19.81 -0.76 10.36
C GLU A 242 -19.40 -0.83 8.89
N ALA A 243 -18.09 -0.74 8.63
CA ALA A 243 -17.51 -0.98 7.31
C ALA A 243 -17.47 -2.49 7.03
N VAL A 244 -18.38 -2.96 6.20
CA VAL A 244 -18.54 -4.38 5.83
C VAL A 244 -18.17 -4.68 4.38
N GLU A 245 -17.67 -3.69 3.64
CA GLU A 245 -17.27 -3.85 2.26
C GLU A 245 -16.17 -4.91 2.12
N HIS A 246 -16.31 -5.72 1.10
CA HIS A 246 -15.40 -6.83 0.78
C HIS A 246 -15.34 -7.93 1.84
N LYS A 247 -16.26 -7.92 2.82
CA LYS A 247 -16.38 -8.99 3.82
C LYS A 247 -17.45 -10.01 3.40
N PRO A 248 -17.34 -11.26 3.87
CA PRO A 248 -18.43 -12.23 3.71
C PRO A 248 -19.73 -11.68 4.33
N ASN A 249 -20.85 -11.87 3.62
CA ASN A 249 -22.18 -11.35 4.01
C ASN A 249 -22.27 -9.81 4.06
N GLU A 250 -21.55 -9.11 3.19
CA GLU A 250 -21.72 -7.67 3.00
C GLU A 250 -23.21 -7.30 2.87
N TYR A 251 -23.64 -6.28 3.59
CA TYR A 251 -25.03 -5.85 3.64
C TYR A 251 -25.15 -4.34 3.75
N ILE A 252 -26.33 -3.82 3.42
CA ILE A 252 -26.76 -2.46 3.74
C ILE A 252 -28.13 -2.53 4.40
N ALA A 253 -28.34 -1.80 5.50
CA ALA A 253 -29.64 -1.70 6.15
C ALA A 253 -30.63 -0.93 5.26
N LEU A 254 -31.91 -1.34 5.23
CA LEU A 254 -32.92 -0.76 4.33
C LEU A 254 -33.14 0.74 4.57
N ASP A 255 -33.17 1.17 5.83
CA ASP A 255 -33.29 2.59 6.19
C ASP A 255 -32.11 3.40 5.67
N LYS A 256 -30.89 2.86 5.74
CA LYS A 256 -29.68 3.49 5.19
C LYS A 256 -29.70 3.53 3.67
N LEU A 257 -30.15 2.47 3.02
CA LEU A 257 -30.33 2.43 1.57
C LEU A 257 -31.34 3.48 1.10
N MET A 258 -32.48 3.59 1.77
CA MET A 258 -33.48 4.62 1.46
C MET A 258 -32.95 6.04 1.68
N LYS A 259 -32.26 6.26 2.81
CA LYS A 259 -31.65 7.57 3.09
C LYS A 259 -30.59 7.94 2.06
N ASN A 260 -29.77 6.99 1.65
CA ASN A 260 -28.80 7.17 0.58
C ASN A 260 -29.48 7.57 -0.75
N ALA A 261 -30.59 6.91 -1.12
CA ALA A 261 -31.35 7.24 -2.33
C ALA A 261 -31.92 8.68 -2.26
N GLU A 262 -32.43 9.12 -1.09
CA GLU A 262 -32.92 10.49 -0.89
C GLU A 262 -31.80 11.52 -1.09
N ILE A 263 -30.61 11.29 -0.48
CA ILE A 263 -29.45 12.19 -0.58
C ILE A 263 -28.99 12.28 -2.04
N ILE A 264 -28.85 11.14 -2.73
CA ILE A 264 -28.43 11.14 -4.13
C ILE A 264 -29.44 11.84 -5.04
N ALA A 265 -30.74 11.60 -4.84
CA ALA A 265 -31.78 12.27 -5.63
C ALA A 265 -31.77 13.80 -5.40
N ALA A 266 -31.59 14.24 -4.15
CA ALA A 266 -31.44 15.66 -3.83
C ALA A 266 -30.19 16.26 -4.48
N ALA A 267 -29.05 15.55 -4.45
CA ALA A 267 -27.81 15.99 -5.08
C ALA A 267 -27.97 16.11 -6.61
N MET A 268 -28.56 15.13 -7.26
CA MET A 268 -28.85 15.17 -8.70
C MET A 268 -29.76 16.34 -9.08
N TYR A 269 -30.77 16.62 -8.28
CA TYR A 269 -31.69 17.74 -8.52
C TYR A 269 -30.98 19.09 -8.34
N GLU A 270 -30.18 19.24 -7.29
CA GLU A 270 -29.49 20.51 -7.00
C GLU A 270 -28.40 20.80 -8.05
N MET A 271 -27.72 19.75 -8.53
CA MET A 271 -26.70 19.89 -9.60
C MET A 271 -27.26 20.14 -11.00
N ALA A 272 -28.55 19.86 -11.21
CA ALA A 272 -29.22 20.07 -12.51
C ALA A 272 -29.84 21.45 -12.66
N LYS A 273 -29.86 22.29 -11.60
CA LYS A 273 -30.34 23.69 -11.63
C LYS A 273 -29.31 24.61 -12.30
#